data_38800c08329f47da6462ca1401b06dc1
#
_entry.id   38800c08329f47da6462ca1401b06dc1
#
_cell.length_a   1.000
_cell.length_b   1.000
_cell.length_c   1.000
_cell.angle_alpha   90.00
_cell.angle_beta   90.00
_cell.angle_gamma   90.00
#
_symmetry.space_group_name_H-M   'P 1'
#
loop_
_entity.id
_entity.type
_entity.pdbx_description
1 polymer ?
#
loop_
_entity_poly.entity_id
_entity_poly.type
_entity_poly.pdbx_seq_one_letter_code
_entity_poly.pdbx_strand_id
1 'polypeptide(L)'
;RLRGILGKRTGHEGKSFAQFEEIVKNVNQEVNNNRGKVFDENAQKEFLKGAKIAYETIITDFSDDDNKLIQSKPLLSKKIQDQFNEALKERNKRGHFAEITFIGVNSADIKEHKNVNSILKVTVDFVGEVITCIRDKDKKIISGDPEKTKKIYDTWVFSRDTKSNNPNWLLVDILT
;
A
#
# COMPACT_ATOMS: atom_id res chain seq x y z
N ARG A 1 7.64 0.02 9.00
CA ARG A 1 6.93 1.31 9.19
C ARG A 1 7.17 2.22 7.99
N LEU A 2 6.11 2.62 7.30
CA LEU A 2 6.17 3.56 6.17
C LEU A 2 6.90 4.87 6.48
N ARG A 3 6.80 5.38 7.69
CA ARG A 3 7.47 6.62 8.12
C ARG A 3 9.00 6.61 8.00
N GLY A 4 9.61 5.44 7.99
CA GLY A 4 11.06 5.30 7.83
C GLY A 4 11.52 5.00 6.40
N ILE A 5 10.59 4.85 5.46
CA ILE A 5 10.85 4.30 4.13
C ILE A 5 10.61 5.31 3.00
N LEU A 6 10.67 6.59 3.22
CA LEU A 6 10.33 7.60 2.22
C LEU A 6 11.49 7.91 1.27
N GLY A 7 11.41 7.52 -0.03
CA GLY A 7 12.42 7.79 -1.00
C GLY A 7 12.40 7.30 -2.42
N LYS A 8 13.39 6.81 -3.02
CA LYS A 8 13.63 6.71 -4.46
C LYS A 8 13.00 5.50 -5.15
N ARG A 9 12.50 5.68 -6.36
CA ARG A 9 11.79 4.72 -7.19
C ARG A 9 12.70 3.82 -8.02
N THR A 10 12.42 2.54 -8.10
CA THR A 10 12.97 1.62 -9.08
C THR A 10 11.85 1.04 -9.94
N GLY A 11 11.90 1.30 -11.25
CA GLY A 11 10.85 1.14 -12.22
C GLY A 11 10.18 -0.24 -12.39
N HIS A 12 9.11 -0.49 -11.65
CA HIS A 12 8.17 -1.60 -11.90
C HIS A 12 6.72 -1.11 -11.97
N GLU A 13 6.49 -0.02 -12.68
CA GLU A 13 5.33 0.86 -12.49
C GLU A 13 4.03 0.46 -13.16
N GLY A 14 4.05 -0.14 -14.31
CA GLY A 14 2.83 -0.33 -15.10
C GLY A 14 2.08 -1.63 -14.81
N LYS A 15 2.78 -2.66 -14.37
CA LYS A 15 2.20 -4.00 -14.25
C LYS A 15 1.46 -4.23 -12.93
N SER A 16 1.94 -3.68 -11.83
CA SER A 16 1.34 -3.92 -10.51
C SER A 16 -0.02 -3.22 -10.34
N PHE A 17 -0.17 -2.01 -10.88
CA PHE A 17 -1.44 -1.29 -10.79
C PHE A 17 -2.52 -1.92 -11.68
N ALA A 18 -2.19 -2.28 -12.92
CA ALA A 18 -3.13 -2.97 -13.81
C ALA A 18 -3.56 -4.34 -13.25
N GLN A 19 -2.64 -5.09 -12.65
CA GLN A 19 -2.95 -6.34 -11.95
C GLN A 19 -3.85 -6.11 -10.72
N PHE A 20 -3.60 -5.05 -9.96
CA PHE A 20 -4.45 -4.67 -8.84
C PHE A 20 -5.88 -4.35 -9.29
N GLU A 21 -6.04 -3.53 -10.34
CA GLU A 21 -7.36 -3.21 -10.89
C GLU A 21 -8.11 -4.45 -11.38
N GLU A 22 -7.41 -5.36 -12.05
CA GLU A 22 -8.02 -6.60 -12.55
C GLU A 22 -8.46 -7.51 -11.41
N ILE A 23 -7.63 -7.69 -10.40
CA ILE A 23 -7.95 -8.49 -9.21
C ILE A 23 -9.13 -7.86 -8.46
N VAL A 24 -9.13 -6.55 -8.26
CA VAL A 24 -10.22 -5.83 -7.60
C VAL A 24 -11.53 -5.96 -8.38
N LYS A 25 -11.49 -5.89 -9.72
CA LYS A 25 -12.67 -6.13 -10.57
C LYS A 25 -13.21 -7.55 -10.39
N ASN A 26 -12.34 -8.55 -10.35
CA ASN A 26 -12.74 -9.95 -10.16
C ASN A 26 -13.37 -10.19 -8.79
N VAL A 27 -12.75 -9.69 -7.72
CA VAL A 27 -13.32 -9.74 -6.36
C VAL A 27 -14.71 -9.11 -6.32
N ASN A 28 -14.90 -8.00 -7.00
CA ASN A 28 -16.18 -7.30 -7.01
C ASN A 28 -17.27 -8.01 -7.81
N GLN A 29 -16.91 -8.69 -8.89
CA GLN A 29 -17.87 -9.51 -9.65
C GLN A 29 -18.37 -10.69 -8.81
N GLU A 30 -17.47 -11.33 -8.06
CA GLU A 30 -17.85 -12.43 -7.16
C GLU A 30 -18.71 -11.95 -5.98
N VAL A 31 -18.37 -10.82 -5.38
CA VAL A 31 -19.15 -10.22 -4.28
C VAL A 31 -20.53 -9.77 -4.74
N ASN A 32 -20.67 -9.24 -5.96
CA ASN A 32 -21.96 -8.84 -6.51
C ASN A 32 -22.85 -10.04 -6.89
N ASN A 33 -22.25 -11.15 -7.30
CA ASN A 33 -22.97 -12.38 -7.61
C ASN A 33 -23.44 -13.15 -6.35
N ASN A 34 -22.85 -12.86 -5.20
CA ASN A 34 -23.15 -13.52 -3.92
C ASN A 34 -23.80 -12.57 -2.92
N ARG A 35 -24.93 -11.97 -3.24
CA ARG A 35 -25.69 -11.06 -2.36
C ARG A 35 -26.15 -11.64 -1.00
N GLY A 36 -25.57 -12.73 -0.56
CA GLY A 36 -25.85 -13.39 0.74
C GLY A 36 -24.62 -13.95 1.47
N LYS A 37 -23.44 -13.98 0.85
CA LYS A 37 -22.22 -14.45 1.49
C LYS A 37 -21.24 -13.28 1.68
N VAL A 38 -21.26 -12.76 2.89
CA VAL A 38 -20.39 -11.69 3.35
C VAL A 38 -18.95 -12.20 3.43
N PHE A 39 -18.05 -11.70 2.56
CA PHE A 39 -16.60 -11.83 2.65
C PHE A 39 -16.10 -13.23 3.06
N ASP A 40 -16.51 -14.24 2.32
CA ASP A 40 -16.18 -15.64 2.54
C ASP A 40 -14.68 -15.92 2.27
N GLU A 41 -14.24 -17.16 2.47
CA GLU A 41 -12.84 -17.53 2.29
C GLU A 41 -12.28 -17.24 0.90
N ASN A 42 -13.09 -17.42 -0.15
CA ASN A 42 -12.67 -17.10 -1.51
C ASN A 42 -12.50 -15.60 -1.73
N ALA A 43 -13.45 -14.81 -1.26
CA ALA A 43 -13.36 -13.34 -1.29
C ALA A 43 -12.15 -12.84 -0.48
N GLN A 44 -11.85 -13.44 0.66
CA GLN A 44 -10.67 -13.13 1.46
C GLN A 44 -9.37 -13.43 0.73
N LYS A 45 -9.27 -14.58 0.07
CA LYS A 45 -8.09 -14.94 -0.74
C LYS A 45 -7.85 -13.97 -1.90
N GLU A 46 -8.91 -13.64 -2.64
CA GLU A 46 -8.80 -12.67 -3.74
C GLU A 46 -8.47 -11.26 -3.24
N PHE A 47 -9.08 -10.85 -2.14
CA PHE A 47 -8.72 -9.58 -1.49
C PHE A 47 -7.23 -9.54 -1.12
N LEU A 48 -6.69 -10.59 -0.51
CA LEU A 48 -5.28 -10.63 -0.12
C LEU A 48 -4.32 -10.55 -1.30
N LYS A 49 -4.66 -11.12 -2.44
CA LYS A 49 -3.87 -10.95 -3.68
C LYS A 49 -3.79 -9.47 -4.06
N GLY A 50 -4.93 -8.78 -4.09
CA GLY A 50 -4.98 -7.34 -4.36
C GLY A 50 -4.29 -6.50 -3.29
N ALA A 51 -4.45 -6.85 -2.03
CA ALA A 51 -3.82 -6.15 -0.91
C ALA A 51 -2.28 -6.22 -0.96
N LYS A 52 -1.71 -7.35 -1.34
CA LYS A 52 -0.26 -7.49 -1.54
C LYS A 52 0.26 -6.57 -2.65
N ILE A 53 -0.47 -6.49 -3.76
CA ILE A 53 -0.10 -5.62 -4.89
C ILE A 53 -0.24 -4.15 -4.49
N ALA A 54 -1.29 -3.79 -3.76
CA ALA A 54 -1.47 -2.44 -3.23
C ALA A 54 -0.34 -2.06 -2.26
N TYR A 55 0.05 -2.97 -1.39
CA TYR A 55 1.15 -2.78 -0.44
C TYR A 55 2.47 -2.48 -1.16
N GLU A 56 2.84 -3.30 -2.14
CA GLU A 56 4.02 -3.06 -2.97
C GLU A 56 3.95 -1.72 -3.70
N THR A 57 2.81 -1.43 -4.34
CA THR A 57 2.60 -0.19 -5.09
C THR A 57 2.74 1.05 -4.21
N ILE A 58 2.13 1.02 -3.03
CA ILE A 58 2.15 2.14 -2.10
C ILE A 58 3.56 2.36 -1.54
N ILE A 59 4.25 1.31 -1.12
CA ILE A 59 5.61 1.41 -0.59
C ILE A 59 6.57 1.89 -1.67
N THR A 60 6.49 1.35 -2.88
CA THR A 60 7.34 1.74 -4.00
C THR A 60 7.13 3.20 -4.39
N ASP A 61 5.90 3.68 -4.33
CA ASP A 61 5.55 5.07 -4.68
C ASP A 61 6.15 6.12 -3.73
N PHE A 62 6.51 5.72 -2.51
CA PHE A 62 7.30 6.55 -1.61
C PHE A 62 8.77 6.69 -2.02
N SER A 63 9.22 5.86 -2.90
CA SER A 63 10.56 5.83 -3.49
C SER A 63 10.57 6.65 -4.78
N ASP A 64 10.26 7.93 -4.71
CA ASP A 64 10.12 8.75 -5.90
C ASP A 64 10.97 10.03 -5.84
N ASP A 65 11.64 10.33 -6.95
CA ASP A 65 12.46 11.53 -7.08
C ASP A 65 11.65 12.82 -7.10
N ASP A 66 10.42 12.78 -7.60
CA ASP A 66 9.56 13.96 -7.71
C ASP A 66 8.58 14.13 -6.54
N ASN A 67 8.63 13.27 -5.54
CA ASN A 67 7.80 13.32 -4.35
C ASN A 67 6.29 13.36 -4.64
N LYS A 68 5.84 12.55 -5.60
CA LYS A 68 4.43 12.45 -6.00
C LYS A 68 3.90 11.03 -5.81
N LEU A 69 2.68 10.95 -5.33
CA LEU A 69 1.94 9.69 -5.20
C LEU A 69 1.17 9.40 -6.49
N ILE A 70 1.88 9.01 -7.55
CA ILE A 70 1.28 8.86 -8.89
C ILE A 70 0.50 7.56 -9.00
N GLN A 71 1.11 6.45 -8.62
CA GLN A 71 0.54 5.11 -8.77
C GLN A 71 -0.40 4.76 -7.63
N SER A 72 -0.07 5.19 -6.42
CA SER A 72 -0.79 4.84 -5.20
C SER A 72 -2.02 5.72 -4.93
N LYS A 73 -2.08 6.92 -5.49
CA LYS A 73 -3.16 7.89 -5.21
C LYS A 73 -4.58 7.31 -5.33
N PRO A 74 -4.91 6.51 -6.37
CA PRO A 74 -6.24 5.91 -6.47
C PRO A 74 -6.53 4.84 -5.41
N LEU A 75 -5.52 4.37 -4.71
CA LEU A 75 -5.61 3.34 -3.66
C LEU A 75 -5.76 3.93 -2.26
N LEU A 76 -5.68 5.26 -2.13
CA LEU A 76 -5.62 5.96 -0.86
C LEU A 76 -6.88 6.77 -0.61
N SER A 77 -7.40 6.71 0.62
CA SER A 77 -8.40 7.67 1.07
C SER A 77 -7.81 9.08 1.11
N LYS A 78 -8.67 10.08 1.08
CA LYS A 78 -8.22 11.49 1.15
C LYS A 78 -7.37 11.76 2.41
N LYS A 79 -7.76 11.22 3.56
CA LYS A 79 -7.01 11.29 4.81
C LYS A 79 -5.58 10.78 4.65
N ILE A 80 -5.44 9.60 4.04
CA ILE A 80 -4.12 8.96 3.85
C ILE A 80 -3.30 9.73 2.80
N GLN A 81 -3.92 10.19 1.71
CA GLN A 81 -3.25 11.04 0.73
C GLN A 81 -2.63 12.28 1.39
N ASP A 82 -3.39 12.95 2.25
CA ASP A 82 -2.92 14.15 2.94
C ASP A 82 -1.76 13.85 3.90
N GLN A 83 -1.85 12.76 4.65
CA GLN A 83 -0.76 12.31 5.55
C GLN A 83 0.51 11.98 4.77
N PHE A 84 0.39 11.31 3.64
CA PHE A 84 1.54 10.94 2.81
C PHE A 84 2.15 12.15 2.12
N ASN A 85 1.34 13.06 1.61
CA ASN A 85 1.81 14.30 1.01
C ASN A 85 2.56 15.17 2.02
N GLU A 86 2.09 15.25 3.27
CA GLU A 86 2.80 15.97 4.33
C GLU A 86 4.18 15.32 4.63
N ALA A 87 4.23 14.00 4.71
CA ALA A 87 5.48 13.28 4.93
C ALA A 87 6.49 13.50 3.78
N LEU A 88 6.01 13.51 2.53
CA LEU A 88 6.84 13.79 1.36
C LEU A 88 7.34 15.25 1.35
N LYS A 89 6.50 16.22 1.72
CA LYS A 89 6.90 17.63 1.86
C LYS A 89 7.99 17.81 2.91
N GLU A 90 7.84 17.19 4.08
CA GLU A 90 8.84 17.25 5.16
C GLU A 90 10.18 16.67 4.71
N ARG A 91 10.15 15.53 4.03
CA ARG A 91 11.36 14.94 3.47
C ARG A 91 12.03 15.86 2.45
N ASN A 92 11.24 16.44 1.56
CA ASN A 92 11.74 17.36 0.53
C ASN A 92 12.37 18.61 1.13
N LYS A 93 11.75 19.20 2.15
CA LYS A 93 12.30 20.35 2.88
C LYS A 93 13.65 20.06 3.51
N ARG A 94 13.87 18.84 3.99
CA ARG A 94 15.13 18.41 4.56
C ARG A 94 16.19 18.11 3.51
N GLY A 95 15.83 18.09 2.23
CA GLY A 95 16.72 17.69 1.14
C GLY A 95 17.11 16.22 1.22
N HIS A 96 16.25 15.37 1.80
CA HIS A 96 16.48 13.95 1.93
C HIS A 96 15.89 13.19 0.76
N PHE A 97 16.66 12.20 0.30
CA PHE A 97 16.26 11.24 -0.74
C PHE A 97 16.31 9.86 -0.13
N ALA A 98 15.25 9.10 -0.20
CA ALA A 98 15.34 7.73 0.25
C ALA A 98 15.24 6.79 -0.95
N GLU A 99 16.04 5.77 -1.01
CA GLU A 99 16.03 4.71 -2.02
C GLU A 99 15.32 3.52 -1.44
N ILE A 100 14.30 3.01 -2.15
CA ILE A 100 13.59 1.79 -1.75
C ILE A 100 13.60 0.82 -2.91
N THR A 101 14.09 -0.38 -2.67
CA THR A 101 13.90 -1.53 -3.54
C THR A 101 12.98 -2.51 -2.84
N PHE A 102 11.81 -2.73 -3.40
CA PHE A 102 10.86 -3.69 -2.85
C PHE A 102 11.24 -5.10 -3.31
N ILE A 103 11.51 -5.99 -2.36
CA ILE A 103 11.90 -7.38 -2.64
C ILE A 103 10.67 -8.27 -2.73
N GLY A 104 9.76 -8.20 -1.78
CA GLY A 104 8.54 -8.99 -1.79
C GLY A 104 7.71 -8.88 -0.53
N VAL A 105 6.54 -9.51 -0.56
CA VAL A 105 5.68 -9.71 0.60
C VAL A 105 5.92 -11.11 1.15
N ASN A 106 6.45 -11.21 2.36
CA ASN A 106 6.71 -12.49 3.02
C ASN A 106 5.41 -13.08 3.57
N SER A 107 4.54 -12.23 4.13
CA SER A 107 3.20 -12.64 4.56
C SER A 107 2.22 -11.48 4.49
N ALA A 108 0.95 -11.80 4.29
CA ALA A 108 -0.18 -10.89 4.40
C ALA A 108 -1.35 -11.67 4.97
N ASP A 109 -1.79 -11.30 6.16
CA ASP A 109 -2.81 -12.02 6.91
C ASP A 109 -3.93 -11.07 7.34
N ILE A 110 -5.18 -11.48 7.13
CA ILE A 110 -6.33 -10.74 7.62
C ILE A 110 -6.40 -10.91 9.14
N LYS A 111 -6.23 -9.82 9.85
CA LYS A 111 -6.33 -9.77 11.31
C LYS A 111 -7.77 -9.72 11.78
N GLU A 112 -8.58 -8.89 11.15
CA GLU A 112 -10.02 -8.78 11.39
C GLU A 112 -10.73 -8.17 10.18
N HIS A 113 -12.04 -8.37 10.10
CA HIS A 113 -12.90 -7.67 9.17
C HIS A 113 -14.24 -7.37 9.80
N LYS A 114 -14.85 -6.24 9.43
CA LYS A 114 -16.15 -5.79 9.91
C LYS A 114 -16.94 -5.16 8.77
N ASN A 115 -18.24 -5.46 8.73
CA ASN A 115 -19.17 -4.81 7.81
C ASN A 115 -20.20 -4.03 8.63
N VAL A 116 -20.12 -2.71 8.58
CA VAL A 116 -21.05 -1.80 9.29
C VAL A 116 -21.62 -0.81 8.29
N ASN A 117 -22.96 -0.76 8.17
CA ASN A 117 -23.67 0.15 7.25
C ASN A 117 -23.16 0.06 5.80
N SER A 118 -22.92 -1.14 5.32
CA SER A 118 -22.39 -1.44 3.99
C SER A 118 -20.90 -1.06 3.78
N ILE A 119 -20.23 -0.55 4.79
CA ILE A 119 -18.79 -0.31 4.75
C ILE A 119 -18.09 -1.53 5.28
N LEU A 120 -17.40 -2.24 4.40
CA LEU A 120 -16.56 -3.37 4.74
C LEU A 120 -15.14 -2.86 5.02
N LYS A 121 -14.66 -3.04 6.24
CA LYS A 121 -13.29 -2.73 6.65
C LYS A 121 -12.53 -4.01 6.91
N VAL A 122 -11.32 -4.10 6.36
CA VAL A 122 -10.43 -5.25 6.50
C VAL A 122 -9.08 -4.78 7.00
N THR A 123 -8.67 -5.31 8.14
CA THR A 123 -7.35 -5.05 8.72
C THR A 123 -6.40 -6.17 8.33
N VAL A 124 -5.26 -5.80 7.76
CA VAL A 124 -4.25 -6.74 7.26
C VAL A 124 -2.91 -6.48 7.92
N ASP A 125 -2.30 -7.55 8.45
CA ASP A 125 -0.91 -7.55 8.88
C ASP A 125 -0.02 -7.98 7.73
N PHE A 126 0.94 -7.12 7.36
CA PHE A 126 1.94 -7.38 6.33
C PHE A 126 3.33 -7.57 6.93
N VAL A 127 4.06 -8.51 6.38
CA VAL A 127 5.51 -8.59 6.51
C VAL A 127 6.11 -8.45 5.11
N GLY A 128 6.74 -7.31 4.86
CA GLY A 128 7.43 -7.02 3.62
C GLY A 128 8.94 -7.12 3.77
N GLU A 129 9.64 -7.21 2.66
CA GLU A 129 11.09 -7.19 2.60
C GLU A 129 11.56 -6.13 1.59
N VAL A 130 12.43 -5.26 2.04
CA VAL A 130 12.93 -4.12 1.26
C VAL A 130 14.43 -3.94 1.45
N ILE A 131 15.06 -3.26 0.49
CA ILE A 131 16.36 -2.61 0.67
C ILE A 131 16.09 -1.12 0.68
N THR A 132 16.53 -0.41 1.71
CA THR A 132 16.25 1.02 1.83
C THR A 132 17.41 1.78 2.48
N CYS A 133 17.70 2.97 1.95
CA CYS A 133 18.56 3.94 2.60
C CYS A 133 18.06 5.36 2.33
N ILE A 134 18.38 6.27 3.24
CA ILE A 134 18.10 7.70 3.08
C ILE A 134 19.44 8.41 2.85
N ARG A 135 19.49 9.27 1.83
CA ARG A 135 20.63 10.10 1.50
C ARG A 135 20.29 11.58 1.65
N ASP A 136 21.28 12.39 1.99
CA ASP A 136 21.15 13.85 1.93
C ASP A 136 21.40 14.38 0.50
N LYS A 137 21.32 15.71 0.34
CA LYS A 137 21.57 16.40 -0.93
C LYS A 137 22.98 16.20 -1.48
N ASP A 138 23.95 15.80 -0.66
CA ASP A 138 25.33 15.46 -1.05
C ASP A 138 25.48 13.96 -1.35
N LYS A 139 24.35 13.23 -1.44
CA LYS A 139 24.28 11.77 -1.66
C LYS A 139 24.89 10.93 -0.56
N LYS A 140 25.16 11.52 0.61
CA LYS A 140 25.68 10.81 1.77
C LYS A 140 24.55 10.03 2.46
N ILE A 141 24.83 8.79 2.85
CA ILE A 141 23.86 7.95 3.57
C ILE A 141 23.66 8.50 4.99
N ILE A 142 22.40 8.84 5.33
CA ILE A 142 22.02 9.31 6.67
C ILE A 142 21.41 8.17 7.49
N SER A 143 20.73 7.23 6.84
CA SER A 143 20.01 6.13 7.49
C SER A 143 19.87 4.95 6.53
N GLY A 144 19.76 3.75 7.08
CA GLY A 144 19.60 2.52 6.32
C GLY A 144 20.88 1.99 5.72
N ASP A 145 20.78 0.91 4.94
CA ASP A 145 21.92 0.23 4.32
C ASP A 145 21.50 -0.25 2.92
N PRO A 146 22.13 0.29 1.83
CA PRO A 146 21.77 -0.09 0.46
C PRO A 146 22.21 -1.50 0.07
N GLU A 147 22.99 -2.18 0.92
CA GLU A 147 23.50 -3.52 0.66
C GLU A 147 22.73 -4.63 1.41
N LYS A 148 21.80 -4.26 2.28
CA LYS A 148 21.11 -5.21 3.15
C LYS A 148 19.60 -5.17 3.00
N THR A 149 18.99 -6.34 2.98
CA THR A 149 17.54 -6.48 3.08
C THR A 149 17.06 -6.22 4.50
N LYS A 150 15.88 -5.65 4.61
CA LYS A 150 15.22 -5.34 5.87
C LYS A 150 13.78 -5.81 5.81
N LYS A 151 13.33 -6.48 6.87
CA LYS A 151 11.90 -6.77 7.05
C LYS A 151 11.18 -5.56 7.63
N ILE A 152 10.01 -5.29 7.07
CA ILE A 152 9.09 -4.25 7.55
C ILE A 152 7.77 -4.88 7.94
N TYR A 153 7.18 -4.37 9.03
CA TYR A 153 5.95 -4.88 9.63
C TYR A 153 4.93 -3.74 9.63
N ASP A 154 3.82 -3.97 8.96
CA ASP A 154 2.78 -2.96 8.83
C ASP A 154 1.40 -3.57 9.09
N THR A 155 0.55 -2.83 9.77
CA THR A 155 -0.87 -3.16 9.94
C THR A 155 -1.70 -2.06 9.28
N TRP A 156 -2.41 -2.42 8.21
CA TRP A 156 -3.17 -1.49 7.39
C TRP A 156 -4.66 -1.84 7.37
N VAL A 157 -5.50 -0.82 7.30
CA VAL A 157 -6.94 -0.97 7.17
C VAL A 157 -7.39 -0.52 5.79
N PHE A 158 -8.00 -1.45 5.05
CA PHE A 158 -8.67 -1.17 3.78
C PHE A 158 -10.18 -1.08 3.99
N SER A 159 -10.84 -0.27 3.16
CA SER A 159 -12.28 -0.09 3.22
C SER A 159 -12.89 -0.11 1.83
N ARG A 160 -14.10 -0.64 1.73
CA ARG A 160 -14.93 -0.62 0.54
C ARG A 160 -16.38 -0.42 0.92
N ASP A 161 -17.10 0.42 0.16
CA ASP A 161 -18.56 0.49 0.23
C ASP A 161 -19.17 -0.60 -0.65
N THR A 162 -19.83 -1.58 -0.03
CA THR A 162 -20.43 -2.72 -0.72
C THR A 162 -21.67 -2.34 -1.55
N LYS A 163 -22.24 -1.16 -1.34
CA LYS A 163 -23.36 -0.62 -2.13
C LYS A 163 -22.90 0.26 -3.29
N SER A 164 -21.66 0.71 -3.28
CA SER A 164 -21.12 1.54 -4.35
C SER A 164 -20.86 0.70 -5.60
N ASN A 165 -21.11 1.30 -6.76
CA ASN A 165 -20.66 0.74 -8.05
C ASN A 165 -19.16 0.86 -8.27
N ASN A 166 -18.47 1.63 -7.43
CA ASN A 166 -17.02 1.73 -7.46
C ASN A 166 -16.40 0.48 -6.80
N PRO A 167 -15.68 -0.34 -7.56
CA PRO A 167 -15.13 -1.60 -7.05
C PRO A 167 -13.87 -1.42 -6.22
N ASN A 168 -13.35 -0.22 -6.05
CA ASN A 168 -12.01 -0.01 -5.51
C ASN A 168 -12.01 -0.07 -3.98
N TRP A 169 -11.05 -0.83 -3.44
CA TRP A 169 -10.66 -0.74 -2.05
C TRP A 169 -9.76 0.47 -1.85
N LEU A 170 -9.90 1.14 -0.72
CA LEU A 170 -9.06 2.25 -0.33
C LEU A 170 -8.32 1.92 0.98
N LEU A 171 -7.05 2.29 1.04
CA LEU A 171 -6.33 2.35 2.30
C LEU A 171 -6.88 3.53 3.11
N VAL A 172 -7.47 3.24 4.26
CA VAL A 172 -8.14 4.25 5.11
C VAL A 172 -7.44 4.50 6.42
N ASP A 173 -6.60 3.56 6.87
CA ASP A 173 -5.83 3.74 8.10
C ASP A 173 -4.54 2.90 8.09
N ILE A 174 -3.55 3.38 8.83
CA ILE A 174 -2.29 2.70 9.09
C ILE A 174 -2.09 2.67 10.61
N LEU A 175 -2.12 1.48 11.19
CA LEU A 175 -2.10 1.29 12.64
C LEU A 175 -0.67 1.17 13.19
N THR A 176 0.22 0.58 12.40
CA THR A 176 1.65 0.46 12.76
C THR A 176 2.54 0.51 11.54
#